data_772fb2ce8ab491c5d11d1b1299d5498d
#
_entry.id   772fb2ce8ab491c5d11d1b1299d5498d
#
_cell.length_a   1.000
_cell.length_b   1.000
_cell.length_c   1.000
_cell.angle_alpha   90.00
_cell.angle_beta   90.00
_cell.angle_gamma   90.00
#
_symmetry.space_group_name_H-M   'P 1'
#
loop_
_entity.id
_entity.type
_entity.pdbx_description
1 polymer ?
#
loop_
_entity_poly.entity_id
_entity_poly.type
_entity_poly.pdbx_seq_one_letter_code
_entity_poly.pdbx_strand_id
1 'polypeptide(L)'
;MSSAGKVASLPEVAKRVAAARGGGKQIALANGVFDLLHVGHIRYLEGAKALADVLVVAINADASARANKGPGRPVVPAPERAELVAALACTDHVLIFDEPNVRGVISALQPDVHVKGTDYTPETIPEREAVLAYG
;
A
#
# COMPACT_ATOMS: atom_id res chain seq x y z
N MET A 1 -3.08 -10.45 -14.73
CA MET A 1 -3.23 -9.00 -14.94
C MET A 1 -1.86 -8.38 -15.15
N SER A 2 -1.71 -7.50 -16.13
CA SER A 2 -0.44 -6.82 -16.38
C SER A 2 -0.16 -5.82 -15.25
N SER A 3 1.09 -5.37 -15.13
CA SER A 3 1.45 -4.38 -14.11
C SER A 3 0.62 -3.11 -14.27
N ALA A 4 0.40 -2.64 -15.49
CA ALA A 4 -0.43 -1.46 -15.74
C ALA A 4 -1.87 -1.65 -15.25
N GLY A 5 -2.41 -2.86 -15.42
CA GLY A 5 -3.78 -3.16 -14.98
C GLY A 5 -3.95 -3.26 -13.47
N LYS A 6 -2.85 -3.45 -12.74
CA LYS A 6 -2.89 -3.52 -11.27
C LYS A 6 -3.03 -2.13 -10.64
N VAL A 7 -2.59 -1.07 -11.33
CA VAL A 7 -2.67 0.30 -10.83
C VAL A 7 -4.06 0.86 -11.12
N ALA A 8 -4.76 1.30 -10.08
CA ALA A 8 -6.13 1.80 -10.23
C ALA A 8 -6.43 2.85 -9.15
N SER A 9 -7.54 3.56 -9.31
CA SER A 9 -8.01 4.53 -8.32
C SER A 9 -8.49 3.83 -7.06
N LEU A 10 -8.58 4.57 -5.96
CA LEU A 10 -9.11 4.01 -4.72
C LEU A 10 -10.52 3.44 -4.89
N PRO A 11 -11.49 4.12 -5.54
CA PRO A 11 -12.80 3.53 -5.76
C PRO A 11 -12.76 2.21 -6.54
N GLU A 12 -11.90 2.13 -7.56
CA GLU A 12 -11.77 0.90 -8.34
C GLU A 12 -11.15 -0.23 -7.52
N VAL A 13 -10.09 0.08 -6.75
CA VAL A 13 -9.46 -0.91 -5.88
C VAL A 13 -10.44 -1.38 -4.81
N ALA A 14 -11.22 -0.47 -4.22
CA ALA A 14 -12.24 -0.83 -3.25
C ALA A 14 -13.26 -1.82 -3.83
N LYS A 15 -13.65 -1.61 -5.07
CA LYS A 15 -14.58 -2.50 -5.79
C LYS A 15 -13.96 -3.88 -5.97
N ARG A 16 -12.69 -3.96 -6.38
CA ARG A 16 -11.97 -5.22 -6.56
C ARG A 16 -11.81 -5.98 -5.24
N VAL A 17 -11.49 -5.23 -4.18
CA VAL A 17 -11.35 -5.80 -2.83
C VAL A 17 -12.67 -6.36 -2.33
N ALA A 18 -13.77 -5.63 -2.52
CA ALA A 18 -15.10 -6.11 -2.13
C ALA A 18 -15.45 -7.40 -2.86
N ALA A 19 -15.14 -7.50 -4.15
CA ALA A 19 -15.39 -8.72 -4.94
C ALA A 19 -14.56 -9.90 -4.40
N ALA A 20 -13.29 -9.66 -4.10
CA ALA A 20 -12.40 -10.70 -3.55
C ALA A 20 -12.91 -11.18 -2.19
N ARG A 21 -13.33 -10.24 -1.32
CA ARG A 21 -13.87 -10.57 -0.01
C ARG A 21 -15.16 -11.38 -0.12
N GLY A 22 -15.99 -11.08 -1.12
CA GLY A 22 -17.19 -11.87 -1.41
C GLY A 22 -16.87 -13.31 -1.76
N GLY A 23 -15.68 -13.56 -2.29
CA GLY A 23 -15.17 -14.91 -2.58
C GLY A 23 -14.43 -15.56 -1.41
N GLY A 24 -14.47 -14.96 -0.24
CA GLY A 24 -13.84 -15.51 0.97
C GLY A 24 -12.37 -15.19 1.12
N LYS A 25 -11.82 -14.27 0.33
CA LYS A 25 -10.41 -13.93 0.39
C LYS A 25 -10.12 -12.86 1.44
N GLN A 26 -8.95 -12.97 2.07
CA GLN A 26 -8.47 -11.97 3.01
C GLN A 26 -7.58 -10.96 2.31
N ILE A 27 -7.62 -9.74 2.81
CA ILE A 27 -6.96 -8.59 2.19
C ILE A 27 -5.88 -8.05 3.11
N ALA A 28 -4.66 -7.93 2.58
CA ALA A 28 -3.57 -7.23 3.26
C ALA A 28 -3.34 -5.88 2.58
N LEU A 29 -3.08 -4.87 3.38
CA LEU A 29 -2.71 -3.54 2.91
C LEU A 29 -1.30 -3.21 3.37
N ALA A 30 -0.45 -2.84 2.42
CA ALA A 30 0.85 -2.27 2.70
C ALA A 30 0.87 -0.85 2.14
N ASN A 31 1.60 0.06 2.77
CA ASN A 31 1.69 1.42 2.27
C ASN A 31 3.08 1.99 2.47
N GLY A 32 3.41 2.99 1.68
CA GLY A 32 4.69 3.66 1.79
C GLY A 32 4.96 4.56 0.60
N VAL A 33 6.12 5.20 0.62
CA VAL A 33 6.56 6.05 -0.47
C VAL A 33 7.16 5.22 -1.60
N PHE A 34 7.94 4.20 -1.26
CA PHE A 34 8.61 3.31 -2.21
C PHE A 34 9.46 4.09 -3.24
N ASP A 35 10.12 5.14 -2.77
CA ASP A 35 11.02 5.92 -3.60
C ASP A 35 12.40 5.26 -3.54
N LEU A 36 12.94 4.89 -4.72
CA LEU A 36 14.13 4.08 -4.86
C LEU A 36 13.93 2.68 -4.27
N LEU A 37 13.08 1.93 -4.95
CA LEU A 37 12.74 0.55 -4.55
C LEU A 37 14.00 -0.31 -4.39
N HIS A 38 14.09 -1.03 -3.28
CA HIS A 38 15.23 -1.91 -3.00
C HIS A 38 14.75 -3.23 -2.38
N VAL A 39 15.69 -4.14 -2.12
CA VAL A 39 15.34 -5.49 -1.67
C VAL A 39 14.57 -5.51 -0.35
N GLY A 40 14.80 -4.54 0.52
CA GLY A 40 14.02 -4.41 1.77
C GLY A 40 12.54 -4.20 1.49
N HIS A 41 12.20 -3.40 0.50
CA HIS A 41 10.81 -3.21 0.07
C HIS A 41 10.21 -4.51 -0.46
N ILE A 42 10.98 -5.27 -1.24
CA ILE A 42 10.51 -6.53 -1.80
C ILE A 42 10.21 -7.52 -0.69
N ARG A 43 11.11 -7.66 0.28
CA ARG A 43 10.92 -8.56 1.42
C ARG A 43 9.71 -8.16 2.26
N TYR A 44 9.52 -6.87 2.47
CA TYR A 44 8.37 -6.33 3.17
C TYR A 44 7.07 -6.70 2.46
N LEU A 45 7.01 -6.46 1.14
CA LEU A 45 5.79 -6.74 0.38
C LEU A 45 5.52 -8.23 0.25
N GLU A 46 6.55 -9.05 0.06
CA GLU A 46 6.37 -10.51 0.03
C GLU A 46 5.88 -11.03 1.38
N GLY A 47 6.40 -10.48 2.47
CA GLY A 47 5.93 -10.84 3.81
C GLY A 47 4.47 -10.43 4.04
N ALA A 48 4.08 -9.26 3.53
CA ALA A 48 2.70 -8.81 3.62
C ALA A 48 1.76 -9.73 2.83
N LYS A 49 2.14 -10.11 1.62
CA LYS A 49 1.35 -11.02 0.79
C LYS A 49 1.17 -12.39 1.46
N ALA A 50 2.20 -12.85 2.15
CA ALA A 50 2.13 -14.14 2.84
C ALA A 50 1.07 -14.18 3.95
N LEU A 51 0.62 -13.01 4.44
CA LEU A 51 -0.36 -12.93 5.51
C LEU A 51 -1.82 -12.95 5.02
N ALA A 52 -2.05 -12.87 3.71
CA ALA A 52 -3.40 -12.79 3.17
C ALA A 52 -3.44 -13.34 1.75
N ASP A 53 -4.62 -13.31 1.13
CA ASP A 53 -4.80 -13.81 -0.23
C ASP A 53 -4.55 -12.73 -1.28
N VAL A 54 -4.85 -11.48 -0.93
CA VAL A 54 -4.74 -10.32 -1.84
C VAL A 54 -3.91 -9.25 -1.15
N LEU A 55 -2.90 -8.74 -1.87
CA LEU A 55 -2.08 -7.62 -1.38
C LEU A 55 -2.41 -6.37 -2.17
N VAL A 56 -2.85 -5.34 -1.46
CA VAL A 56 -3.01 -3.98 -1.98
C VAL A 56 -1.85 -3.14 -1.46
N VAL A 57 -1.21 -2.39 -2.34
CA VAL A 57 -0.16 -1.45 -1.95
C VAL A 57 -0.63 -0.04 -2.23
N ALA A 58 -0.65 0.78 -1.20
CA ALA A 58 -1.00 2.20 -1.30
C ALA A 58 0.27 3.04 -1.28
N ILE A 59 0.45 3.85 -2.31
CA ILE A 59 1.68 4.61 -2.53
C ILE A 59 1.40 6.09 -2.33
N ASN A 60 2.25 6.76 -1.55
CA ASN A 60 2.13 8.21 -1.34
C ASN A 60 2.33 8.96 -2.65
N ALA A 61 1.42 9.88 -2.96
CA ALA A 61 1.59 10.81 -4.06
C ALA A 61 2.81 11.70 -3.81
N ASP A 62 3.28 12.39 -4.85
CA ASP A 62 4.51 13.19 -4.74
C ASP A 62 4.42 14.25 -3.66
N ALA A 63 3.28 14.92 -3.51
CA ALA A 63 3.10 15.95 -2.50
C ALA A 63 3.17 15.39 -1.08
N SER A 64 2.51 14.28 -0.80
CA SER A 64 2.55 13.67 0.52
C SER A 64 3.90 13.01 0.80
N ALA A 65 4.56 12.48 -0.24
CA ALA A 65 5.91 11.96 -0.10
C ALA A 65 6.89 13.07 0.30
N ARG A 66 6.77 14.25 -0.33
CA ARG A 66 7.61 15.40 0.01
C ARG A 66 7.36 15.85 1.44
N ALA A 67 6.11 15.87 1.87
CA ALA A 67 5.76 16.24 3.24
C ALA A 67 6.36 15.28 4.27
N ASN A 68 6.43 13.99 3.94
CA ASN A 68 6.94 12.97 4.85
C ASN A 68 8.46 12.80 4.81
N LYS A 69 9.09 13.02 3.65
CA LYS A 69 10.52 12.75 3.45
C LYS A 69 11.37 14.01 3.29
N GLY A 70 10.75 15.17 3.10
CA GLY A 70 11.45 16.45 2.97
C GLY A 70 11.77 16.85 1.55
N PRO A 71 12.42 18.05 1.37
CA PRO A 71 12.76 18.57 0.06
C PRO A 71 13.65 17.61 -0.73
N GLY A 72 13.51 17.61 -2.03
CA GLY A 72 14.28 16.73 -2.91
C GLY A 72 13.70 15.35 -3.08
N ARG A 73 12.64 15.02 -2.39
CA ARG A 73 11.96 13.73 -2.53
C ARG A 73 10.52 13.95 -2.98
N PRO A 74 9.94 13.05 -3.79
CA PRO A 74 10.53 11.79 -4.25
C PRO A 74 11.51 12.02 -5.41
N VAL A 75 12.42 11.08 -5.59
CA VAL A 75 13.30 11.04 -6.77
C VAL A 75 12.54 10.47 -7.97
N VAL A 76 11.69 9.45 -7.73
CA VAL A 76 10.89 8.81 -8.77
C VAL A 76 9.43 9.26 -8.64
N PRO A 77 8.81 9.79 -9.72
CA PRO A 77 7.41 10.22 -9.67
C PRO A 77 6.44 9.09 -9.31
N ALA A 78 5.32 9.46 -8.66
CA ALA A 78 4.35 8.47 -8.16
C ALA A 78 3.87 7.47 -9.22
N PRO A 79 3.51 7.89 -10.45
CA PRO A 79 3.07 6.91 -11.45
C PRO A 79 4.12 5.85 -11.74
N GLU A 80 5.38 6.22 -11.76
CA GLU A 80 6.48 5.28 -12.01
C GLU A 80 6.75 4.40 -10.79
N ARG A 81 6.65 4.96 -9.58
CA ARG A 81 6.78 4.15 -8.36
C ARG A 81 5.67 3.10 -8.30
N ALA A 82 4.45 3.49 -8.66
CA ALA A 82 3.32 2.57 -8.70
C ALA A 82 3.54 1.46 -9.73
N GLU A 83 4.07 1.79 -10.89
CA GLU A 83 4.36 0.81 -11.94
C GLU A 83 5.42 -0.19 -11.49
N LEU A 84 6.49 0.29 -10.84
CA LEU A 84 7.55 -0.57 -10.33
C LEU A 84 7.00 -1.56 -9.29
N VAL A 85 6.20 -1.08 -8.36
CA VAL A 85 5.60 -1.96 -7.32
C VAL A 85 4.60 -2.92 -7.95
N ALA A 86 3.83 -2.46 -8.93
CA ALA A 86 2.86 -3.31 -9.62
C ALA A 86 3.52 -4.45 -10.39
N ALA A 87 4.76 -4.27 -10.83
CA ALA A 87 5.50 -5.30 -11.55
C ALA A 87 5.92 -6.47 -10.66
N LEU A 88 5.87 -6.32 -9.34
CA LEU A 88 6.23 -7.39 -8.41
C LEU A 88 5.14 -8.45 -8.38
N ALA A 89 5.56 -9.72 -8.41
CA ALA A 89 4.62 -10.84 -8.44
C ALA A 89 3.69 -10.87 -7.22
N CYS A 90 4.18 -10.45 -6.06
CA CYS A 90 3.38 -10.47 -4.82
C CYS A 90 2.30 -9.42 -4.76
N THR A 91 2.36 -8.38 -5.60
CA THR A 91 1.42 -7.26 -5.58
C THR A 91 0.21 -7.56 -6.46
N ASP A 92 -0.99 -7.43 -5.91
CA ASP A 92 -2.23 -7.66 -6.67
C ASP A 92 -2.85 -6.35 -7.17
N HIS A 93 -2.86 -5.30 -6.34
CA HIS A 93 -3.42 -4.00 -6.72
C HIS A 93 -2.57 -2.89 -6.13
N VAL A 94 -2.50 -1.77 -6.84
CA VAL A 94 -1.75 -0.58 -6.42
C VAL A 94 -2.65 0.64 -6.57
N LEU A 95 -2.61 1.53 -5.58
CA LEU A 95 -3.28 2.82 -5.67
C LEU A 95 -2.32 3.91 -5.19
N ILE A 96 -2.58 5.14 -5.62
CA ILE A 96 -1.82 6.32 -5.19
C ILE A 96 -2.76 7.16 -4.32
N PHE A 97 -2.32 7.56 -3.14
CA PHE A 97 -3.12 8.41 -2.26
C PHE A 97 -2.36 9.69 -1.91
N ASP A 98 -3.09 10.78 -1.76
CA ASP A 98 -2.51 12.12 -1.55
C ASP A 98 -2.81 12.69 -0.15
N GLU A 99 -3.15 11.84 0.80
CA GLU A 99 -3.38 12.26 2.16
C GLU A 99 -2.09 12.12 3.00
N PRO A 100 -1.96 12.87 4.09
CA PRO A 100 -0.77 12.76 4.95
C PRO A 100 -0.55 11.36 5.52
N ASN A 101 -1.63 10.60 5.70
CA ASN A 101 -1.58 9.23 6.20
C ASN A 101 -2.57 8.35 5.45
N VAL A 102 -2.53 7.06 5.74
CA VAL A 102 -3.29 6.05 4.99
C VAL A 102 -4.68 5.77 5.59
N ARG A 103 -5.13 6.57 6.56
CA ARG A 103 -6.41 6.32 7.25
C ARG A 103 -7.61 6.26 6.30
N GLY A 104 -7.68 7.17 5.32
CA GLY A 104 -8.77 7.17 4.35
C GLY A 104 -8.79 5.90 3.52
N VAL A 105 -7.62 5.40 3.16
CA VAL A 105 -7.49 4.14 2.42
C VAL A 105 -7.94 2.97 3.28
N ILE A 106 -7.50 2.92 4.52
CA ILE A 106 -7.90 1.86 5.46
C ILE A 106 -9.42 1.84 5.63
N SER A 107 -10.03 3.02 5.80
CA SER A 107 -11.48 3.13 5.96
C SER A 107 -12.24 2.63 4.73
N ALA A 108 -11.72 2.96 3.53
CA ALA A 108 -12.36 2.54 2.28
C ALA A 108 -12.21 1.06 1.99
N LEU A 109 -11.05 0.47 2.30
CA LEU A 109 -10.75 -0.92 1.96
C LEU A 109 -11.07 -1.89 3.10
N GLN A 110 -10.99 -1.44 4.34
CA GLN A 110 -11.18 -2.27 5.54
C GLN A 110 -10.38 -3.57 5.44
N PRO A 111 -9.03 -3.46 5.32
CA PRO A 111 -8.20 -4.65 5.15
C PRO A 111 -8.24 -5.52 6.41
N ASP A 112 -8.03 -6.82 6.22
CA ASP A 112 -7.93 -7.76 7.34
C ASP A 112 -6.61 -7.57 8.07
N VAL A 113 -5.54 -7.19 7.34
CA VAL A 113 -4.21 -6.97 7.91
C VAL A 113 -3.63 -5.69 7.30
N HIS A 114 -3.08 -4.83 8.15
CA HIS A 114 -2.30 -3.68 7.69
C HIS A 114 -0.85 -3.89 8.12
N VAL A 115 0.05 -3.94 7.15
CA VAL A 115 1.45 -4.29 7.39
C VAL A 115 2.34 -3.08 7.20
N LYS A 116 3.18 -2.81 8.20
CA LYS A 116 4.20 -1.77 8.14
C LYS A 116 5.58 -2.40 8.08
N GLY A 117 6.54 -1.67 7.51
CA GLY A 117 7.93 -2.11 7.47
C GLY A 117 8.56 -2.16 8.86
N THR A 118 9.68 -2.86 8.95
CA THR A 118 10.37 -3.07 10.23
C THR A 118 11.01 -1.81 10.81
N ASP A 119 11.01 -0.70 10.08
CA ASP A 119 11.52 0.59 10.56
C ASP A 119 10.63 1.18 11.65
N TYR A 120 9.43 0.64 11.83
CA TYR A 120 8.45 1.15 12.79
C TYR A 120 8.19 0.14 13.89
N THR A 121 8.00 0.66 15.11
CA THR A 121 7.44 -0.13 16.21
C THR A 121 5.94 0.18 16.29
N PRO A 122 5.13 -0.65 16.96
CA PRO A 122 3.70 -0.34 17.12
C PRO A 122 3.43 1.05 17.69
N GLU A 123 4.33 1.55 18.55
CA GLU A 123 4.18 2.85 19.20
C GLU A 123 4.49 4.03 18.25
N THR A 124 5.28 3.80 17.20
CA THR A 124 5.70 4.84 16.28
C THR A 124 4.95 4.84 14.96
N ILE A 125 4.06 3.86 14.72
CA ILE A 125 3.27 3.80 13.50
C ILE A 125 2.20 4.89 13.54
N PRO A 126 2.19 5.85 12.58
CA PRO A 126 1.19 6.92 12.58
C PRO A 126 -0.26 6.41 12.51
N GLU A 127 -0.47 5.27 11.88
CA GLU A 127 -1.78 4.67 11.69
C GLU A 127 -2.14 3.64 12.77
N ARG A 128 -1.46 3.68 13.91
CA ARG A 128 -1.61 2.67 14.96
C ARG A 128 -3.06 2.40 15.35
N GLU A 129 -3.83 3.46 15.53
CA GLU A 129 -5.24 3.29 15.91
C GLU A 129 -6.04 2.59 14.83
N ALA A 130 -5.80 2.92 13.55
CA ALA A 130 -6.47 2.28 12.44
C ALA A 130 -6.06 0.82 12.32
N VAL A 131 -4.77 0.53 12.51
CA VAL A 131 -4.27 -0.85 12.48
C VAL A 131 -4.92 -1.68 13.57
N LEU A 132 -5.01 -1.16 14.79
CA LEU A 132 -5.63 -1.89 15.91
C LEU A 132 -7.12 -2.09 15.69
N ALA A 133 -7.80 -1.18 15.00
CA ALA A 133 -9.23 -1.28 14.72
C ALA A 133 -9.55 -2.38 13.72
N TYR A 134 -8.69 -2.61 12.74
CA TYR A 134 -8.94 -3.56 11.65
C TYR A 134 -8.02 -4.79 11.65
N GLY A 135 -7.15 -4.86 12.59
CA GLY A 135 -6.22 -5.98 12.70
C GLY A 135 -4.88 -5.73 12.12
#